data_7d39bc2cf7615b8d0a21cad6305fa4a1
#
_entry.id   7d39bc2cf7615b8d0a21cad6305fa4a1
#
_cell.length_a   1.000
_cell.length_b   1.000
_cell.length_c   1.000
_cell.angle_alpha   90.00
_cell.angle_beta   90.00
_cell.angle_gamma   90.00
#
_symmetry.space_group_name_H-M   'P 1'
#
loop_
_entity.id
_entity.type
_entity.pdbx_description
1 polymer ?
#
loop_
_entity_poly.entity_id
_entity_poly.type
_entity_poly.pdbx_seq_one_letter_code
_entity_poly.pdbx_strand_id
1 'polypeptide(L)'
;MKLNRMLKGIGLACLIGAAAAGLAGCGGSGSGASQKTFTIAYAPNESTEQSADARGGMSKDLAKAIGMDVKEINASDYNGIVEALRTKKADMAYLGSEGIALANKRMDGNVDVIAMKAPGGDKAKAVYHSVFITRSDRNDINSLEDVKNKKMAFVDPASTSGNLIPTGMIVKAFPGDHLDAEALHVNDGFFQSAIYSGKHQASIQAVAKGDVDVAAVSDQILQSEFDNGNVQKADIKIIASSDPIPSEGMIIRADMDKDLRAKVTDFLLHYDNEDYFTKVIKVKGARFAPASLADYKPIIDLNELLSK
;
A
#
# COMPACT_ATOMS: atom_id res chain seq x y z
N MET A 1 -45.66 41.24 12.91
CA MET A 1 -46.54 41.35 14.11
C MET A 1 -45.82 40.69 15.29
N LYS A 2 -45.40 41.58 16.18
CA LYS A 2 -45.42 41.57 17.67
C LYS A 2 -44.83 40.31 18.34
N LEU A 3 -43.64 40.38 18.97
CA LEU A 3 -43.24 41.15 20.18
C LEU A 3 -43.69 40.46 21.49
N ASN A 4 -42.77 40.07 22.33
CA ASN A 4 -42.51 40.38 23.75
C ASN A 4 -41.92 39.18 24.48
N ARG A 5 -40.71 39.28 25.05
CA ARG A 5 -40.25 39.95 26.30
C ARG A 5 -40.82 39.33 27.58
N MET A 6 -39.91 38.79 28.45
CA MET A 6 -39.60 39.27 29.82
C MET A 6 -38.84 38.14 30.55
N LEU A 7 -37.64 38.26 30.93
CA LEU A 7 -36.94 38.93 32.06
C LEU A 7 -37.56 38.74 33.46
N LYS A 8 -36.65 38.27 34.33
CA LYS A 8 -36.47 38.50 35.79
C LYS A 8 -36.17 37.17 36.48
N GLY A 9 -35.22 36.97 37.36
CA GLY A 9 -34.26 37.83 38.04
C GLY A 9 -34.00 37.29 39.43
N ILE A 10 -32.74 37.35 39.86
CA ILE A 10 -32.25 37.53 41.25
C ILE A 10 -32.36 36.36 42.25
N GLY A 11 -31.23 36.05 42.88
CA GLY A 11 -31.15 35.32 44.13
C GLY A 11 -29.71 34.91 44.52
N LEU A 12 -28.95 35.86 45.00
CA LEU A 12 -27.64 35.74 45.66
C LEU A 12 -27.79 35.21 47.09
N ALA A 13 -27.00 34.20 47.50
CA ALA A 13 -26.61 34.04 48.88
C ALA A 13 -25.36 33.16 49.03
N CYS A 14 -24.33 33.78 49.51
CA CYS A 14 -23.10 33.16 50.03
C CYS A 14 -23.39 32.40 51.32
N LEU A 15 -22.69 31.27 51.53
CA LEU A 15 -22.32 30.84 52.89
C LEU A 15 -21.01 30.06 52.82
N ILE A 16 -20.03 30.65 53.51
CA ILE A 16 -18.69 30.15 53.81
C ILE A 16 -18.82 29.13 54.95
N GLY A 17 -18.17 28.00 54.79
CA GLY A 17 -18.00 27.00 55.81
C GLY A 17 -16.71 26.22 55.63
N ALA A 18 -15.65 26.64 56.29
CA ALA A 18 -14.38 25.95 56.38
C ALA A 18 -14.48 24.80 57.41
N ALA A 19 -14.02 23.62 57.05
CA ALA A 19 -13.53 22.62 57.98
C ALA A 19 -12.41 21.81 57.35
N ALA A 20 -11.22 22.01 57.85
CA ALA A 20 -10.04 21.19 57.59
C ALA A 20 -10.09 19.96 58.51
N ALA A 21 -9.73 18.80 57.93
CA ALA A 21 -8.91 17.74 58.52
C ALA A 21 -9.08 16.42 57.83
N GLY A 22 -7.99 15.79 57.45
CA GLY A 22 -7.96 14.37 57.06
C GLY A 22 -6.93 14.05 55.97
N LEU A 23 -5.64 14.24 56.32
CA LEU A 23 -4.55 13.57 55.59
C LEU A 23 -4.60 12.07 55.93
N ALA A 24 -4.77 11.23 54.95
CA ALA A 24 -4.08 9.96 54.78
C ALA A 24 -4.72 9.21 53.59
N GLY A 25 -4.05 9.03 52.52
CA GLY A 25 -4.59 8.22 51.43
C GLY A 25 -3.57 8.07 50.35
N CYS A 26 -2.78 7.07 50.49
CA CYS A 26 -1.98 6.39 49.48
C CYS A 26 -2.08 6.93 48.06
N GLY A 27 -1.03 7.62 47.64
CA GLY A 27 -0.78 7.90 46.26
C GLY A 27 -0.53 6.64 45.48
N GLY A 28 -1.57 6.18 44.83
CA GLY A 28 -1.47 5.32 43.66
C GLY A 28 -1.30 6.23 42.44
N SER A 29 -0.08 6.74 42.22
CA SER A 29 0.24 7.32 40.92
C SER A 29 0.29 6.20 39.91
N GLY A 30 -0.86 5.75 39.49
CA GLY A 30 -1.00 5.09 38.22
C GLY A 30 -0.75 6.14 37.12
N SER A 31 0.50 6.44 36.84
CA SER A 31 0.87 6.98 35.55
C SER A 31 0.40 5.94 34.52
N GLY A 32 -0.81 6.10 34.03
CA GLY A 32 -1.24 5.49 32.79
C GLY A 32 -0.30 6.03 31.70
N ALA A 33 0.88 5.43 31.58
CA ALA A 33 1.67 5.56 30.40
C ALA A 33 0.73 5.11 29.28
N SER A 34 0.32 6.06 28.43
CA SER A 34 -0.40 5.77 27.20
C SER A 34 0.39 4.67 26.50
N GLN A 35 -0.12 3.44 26.51
CA GLN A 35 0.57 2.32 25.89
C GLN A 35 0.75 2.71 24.44
N LYS A 36 2.00 2.91 24.01
CA LYS A 36 2.29 3.30 22.64
C LYS A 36 1.73 2.21 21.74
N THR A 37 0.84 2.60 20.83
CA THR A 37 0.27 1.70 19.83
C THR A 37 1.21 1.65 18.64
N PHE A 38 1.53 0.47 18.15
CA PHE A 38 2.23 0.26 16.89
C PHE A 38 1.21 0.20 15.76
N THR A 39 1.42 0.94 14.68
CA THR A 39 0.44 1.05 13.60
C THR A 39 1.02 0.56 12.28
N ILE A 40 0.30 -0.39 11.63
CA ILE A 40 0.64 -0.91 10.30
C ILE A 40 -0.29 -0.29 9.27
N ALA A 41 0.25 0.23 8.16
CA ALA A 41 -0.53 0.73 7.04
C ALA A 41 -0.52 -0.26 5.87
N TYR A 42 -1.70 -0.52 5.30
CA TYR A 42 -1.91 -1.40 4.15
C TYR A 42 -2.52 -0.65 2.97
N ALA A 43 -2.08 -0.99 1.75
CA ALA A 43 -2.62 -0.50 0.51
C ALA A 43 -3.98 -1.16 0.16
N PRO A 44 -4.73 -0.60 -0.80
CA PRO A 44 -6.01 -1.17 -1.23
C PRO A 44 -5.97 -2.63 -1.70
N ASN A 45 -4.83 -3.10 -2.23
CA ASN A 45 -4.67 -4.51 -2.62
C ASN A 45 -4.71 -5.46 -1.43
N GLU A 46 -4.08 -5.08 -0.33
CA GLU A 46 -3.90 -5.86 0.89
C GLU A 46 -5.08 -5.68 1.85
N SER A 47 -5.76 -4.52 1.79
CA SER A 47 -6.84 -4.15 2.70
C SER A 47 -8.23 -4.57 2.23
N THR A 48 -8.33 -5.69 1.51
CA THR A 48 -9.61 -6.26 1.08
C THR A 48 -10.37 -6.88 2.26
N GLU A 49 -11.68 -7.05 2.12
CA GLU A 49 -12.51 -7.70 3.12
C GLU A 49 -12.06 -9.16 3.35
N GLN A 50 -11.71 -9.89 2.28
CA GLN A 50 -11.24 -11.27 2.34
C GLN A 50 -9.90 -11.43 3.10
N SER A 51 -9.13 -10.36 3.23
CA SER A 51 -7.84 -10.37 3.95
C SER A 51 -7.93 -9.89 5.41
N ALA A 52 -9.11 -9.42 5.86
CA ALA A 52 -9.26 -8.78 7.17
C ALA A 52 -8.84 -9.69 8.34
N ASP A 53 -9.32 -10.94 8.36
CA ASP A 53 -8.99 -11.89 9.43
C ASP A 53 -7.50 -12.24 9.45
N ALA A 54 -6.88 -12.40 8.28
CA ALA A 54 -5.46 -12.70 8.16
C ALA A 54 -4.58 -11.53 8.61
N ARG A 55 -4.96 -10.28 8.28
CA ARG A 55 -4.28 -9.08 8.81
C ARG A 55 -4.44 -8.98 10.32
N GLY A 56 -5.67 -9.16 10.83
CA GLY A 56 -5.93 -9.15 12.27
C GLY A 56 -5.17 -10.24 13.03
N GLY A 57 -4.94 -11.40 12.41
CA GLY A 57 -4.07 -12.46 12.93
C GLY A 57 -2.63 -12.00 13.07
N MET A 58 -2.07 -11.44 11.99
CA MET A 58 -0.72 -10.88 11.97
C MET A 58 -0.55 -9.77 13.01
N SER A 59 -1.52 -8.86 13.12
CA SER A 59 -1.51 -7.78 14.12
C SER A 59 -1.48 -8.31 15.56
N LYS A 60 -2.26 -9.36 15.85
CA LYS A 60 -2.26 -10.01 17.18
C LYS A 60 -0.94 -10.69 17.51
N ASP A 61 -0.34 -11.36 16.53
CA ASP A 61 0.91 -12.07 16.73
C ASP A 61 2.09 -11.10 16.89
N LEU A 62 2.11 -10.02 16.09
CA LEU A 62 3.08 -8.94 16.24
C LEU A 62 2.92 -8.26 17.61
N ALA A 63 1.70 -7.98 18.07
CA ALA A 63 1.46 -7.38 19.37
C ALA A 63 2.10 -8.19 20.52
N LYS A 64 1.97 -9.52 20.48
CA LYS A 64 2.62 -10.43 21.45
C LYS A 64 4.15 -10.33 21.36
N ALA A 65 4.70 -10.30 20.15
CA ALA A 65 6.14 -10.27 19.93
C ALA A 65 6.79 -8.98 20.42
N ILE A 66 6.15 -7.82 20.18
CA ILE A 66 6.71 -6.52 20.56
C ILE A 66 6.26 -6.02 21.93
N GLY A 67 5.22 -6.63 22.53
CA GLY A 67 4.66 -6.21 23.82
C GLY A 67 3.90 -4.87 23.76
N MET A 68 3.28 -4.56 22.62
CA MET A 68 2.53 -3.32 22.38
C MET A 68 1.21 -3.63 21.69
N ASP A 69 0.20 -2.77 21.84
CA ASP A 69 -1.00 -2.84 21.02
C ASP A 69 -0.65 -2.57 19.55
N VAL A 70 -1.22 -3.37 18.63
CA VAL A 70 -1.05 -3.18 17.19
C VAL A 70 -2.38 -2.79 16.57
N LYS A 71 -2.37 -1.76 15.73
CA LYS A 71 -3.51 -1.28 14.95
C LYS A 71 -3.20 -1.28 13.47
N GLU A 72 -4.25 -1.30 12.66
CA GLU A 72 -4.15 -1.22 11.21
C GLU A 72 -4.76 0.07 10.70
N ILE A 73 -4.14 0.63 9.65
CA ILE A 73 -4.70 1.69 8.81
C ILE A 73 -4.87 1.11 7.41
N ASN A 74 -6.09 1.17 6.89
CA ASN A 74 -6.37 0.87 5.51
C ASN A 74 -6.40 2.19 4.73
N ALA A 75 -5.38 2.45 3.94
CA ALA A 75 -5.30 3.65 3.13
C ALA A 75 -6.26 3.57 1.94
N SER A 76 -6.81 4.71 1.52
CA SER A 76 -7.66 4.82 0.33
C SER A 76 -6.87 4.68 -0.98
N ASP A 77 -5.59 5.02 -0.94
CA ASP A 77 -4.66 5.02 -2.05
C ASP A 77 -3.22 4.78 -1.55
N TYR A 78 -2.30 4.56 -2.49
CA TYR A 78 -0.90 4.24 -2.17
C TYR A 78 -0.13 5.44 -1.60
N ASN A 79 -0.44 6.66 -2.05
CA ASN A 79 0.18 7.87 -1.50
C ASN A 79 -0.19 8.09 -0.03
N GLY A 80 -1.43 7.74 0.35
CA GLY A 80 -1.91 7.82 1.72
C GLY A 80 -1.07 7.01 2.71
N ILE A 81 -0.48 5.88 2.27
CA ILE A 81 0.43 5.08 3.10
C ILE A 81 1.74 5.82 3.36
N VAL A 82 2.34 6.38 2.30
CA VAL A 82 3.57 7.17 2.40
C VAL A 82 3.36 8.36 3.35
N GLU A 83 2.23 9.05 3.21
CA GLU A 83 1.87 10.15 4.11
C GLU A 83 1.59 9.70 5.55
N ALA A 84 1.03 8.51 5.76
CA ALA A 84 0.84 7.97 7.10
C ALA A 84 2.18 7.71 7.81
N LEU A 85 3.17 7.16 7.10
CA LEU A 85 4.54 7.00 7.62
C LEU A 85 5.20 8.35 7.90
N ARG A 86 5.18 9.26 6.91
CA ARG A 86 5.79 10.59 7.01
C ARG A 86 5.23 11.41 8.18
N THR A 87 3.92 11.35 8.40
CA THR A 87 3.23 12.06 9.48
C THR A 87 3.20 11.29 10.81
N LYS A 88 3.92 10.19 10.90
CA LYS A 88 4.00 9.33 12.10
C LYS A 88 2.64 8.75 12.55
N LYS A 89 1.68 8.65 11.63
CA LYS A 89 0.41 7.95 11.85
C LYS A 89 0.53 6.44 11.66
N ALA A 90 1.54 6.00 10.88
CA ALA A 90 1.94 4.61 10.77
C ALA A 90 3.40 4.44 11.21
N ASP A 91 3.71 3.28 11.78
CA ASP A 91 5.06 2.88 12.20
C ASP A 91 5.70 1.97 11.16
N MET A 92 4.87 1.17 10.50
CA MET A 92 5.27 0.21 9.47
C MET A 92 4.26 0.23 8.31
N ALA A 93 4.74 -0.08 7.12
CA ALA A 93 3.89 -0.26 5.95
C ALA A 93 4.43 -1.37 5.03
N TYR A 94 3.52 -2.01 4.28
CA TYR A 94 3.85 -2.91 3.20
C TYR A 94 3.65 -2.17 1.87
N LEU A 95 4.74 -1.99 1.12
CA LEU A 95 4.75 -1.18 -0.10
C LEU A 95 5.49 -1.86 -1.25
N GLY A 96 5.02 -1.61 -2.47
CA GLY A 96 5.77 -1.86 -3.69
C GLY A 96 6.98 -0.94 -3.83
N SER A 97 7.86 -1.29 -4.75
CA SER A 97 9.16 -0.60 -4.95
C SER A 97 9.01 0.91 -5.25
N GLU A 98 7.96 1.31 -5.99
CA GLU A 98 7.65 2.73 -6.24
C GLU A 98 7.25 3.45 -4.95
N GLY A 99 6.37 2.83 -4.15
CA GLY A 99 5.98 3.39 -2.85
C GLY A 99 7.18 3.55 -1.91
N ILE A 100 8.15 2.63 -1.96
CA ILE A 100 9.42 2.70 -1.22
C ILE A 100 10.28 3.86 -1.73
N ALA A 101 10.38 4.04 -3.05
CA ALA A 101 11.10 5.17 -3.65
C ALA A 101 10.49 6.52 -3.25
N LEU A 102 9.16 6.63 -3.31
CA LEU A 102 8.43 7.83 -2.88
C LEU A 102 8.58 8.10 -1.39
N ALA A 103 8.51 7.07 -0.54
CA ALA A 103 8.74 7.20 0.90
C ALA A 103 10.16 7.70 1.18
N ASN A 104 11.18 7.11 0.53
CA ASN A 104 12.56 7.54 0.65
C ASN A 104 12.74 9.02 0.26
N LYS A 105 12.15 9.44 -0.86
CA LYS A 105 12.20 10.84 -1.35
C LYS A 105 11.48 11.80 -0.41
N ARG A 106 10.23 11.51 -0.01
CA ARG A 106 9.39 12.41 0.78
C ARG A 106 9.74 12.47 2.27
N MET A 107 10.50 11.50 2.74
CA MET A 107 10.99 11.43 4.13
C MET A 107 12.48 11.75 4.24
N ASP A 108 13.09 12.32 3.19
CA ASP A 108 14.51 12.70 3.14
C ASP A 108 15.44 11.56 3.61
N GLY A 109 15.17 10.34 3.16
CA GLY A 109 15.92 9.15 3.54
C GLY A 109 15.59 8.59 4.94
N ASN A 110 14.61 9.16 5.65
CA ASN A 110 14.23 8.69 6.99
C ASN A 110 13.30 7.47 6.94
N VAL A 111 13.65 6.48 6.13
CA VAL A 111 12.93 5.22 5.96
C VAL A 111 13.91 4.06 5.79
N ASP A 112 13.56 2.91 6.36
CA ASP A 112 14.31 1.66 6.21
C ASP A 112 13.39 0.56 5.69
N VAL A 113 13.93 -0.30 4.82
CA VAL A 113 13.31 -1.56 4.43
C VAL A 113 13.90 -2.65 5.32
N ILE A 114 13.06 -3.43 6.00
CA ILE A 114 13.51 -4.44 6.98
C ILE A 114 13.24 -5.87 6.55
N ALA A 115 12.29 -6.05 5.62
CA ALA A 115 11.97 -7.35 5.04
C ALA A 115 11.33 -7.17 3.67
N MET A 116 11.41 -8.19 2.82
CA MET A 116 10.72 -8.23 1.53
C MET A 116 10.03 -9.57 1.34
N LYS A 117 8.95 -9.57 0.59
CA LYS A 117 8.26 -10.79 0.18
C LYS A 117 9.17 -11.64 -0.71
N ALA A 118 9.31 -12.92 -0.38
CA ALA A 118 10.11 -13.87 -1.13
C ALA A 118 9.42 -15.23 -1.22
N PRO A 119 9.26 -15.82 -2.42
CA PRO A 119 8.79 -17.19 -2.57
C PRO A 119 9.65 -18.18 -1.76
N GLY A 120 9.02 -18.92 -0.83
CA GLY A 120 9.73 -19.85 0.06
C GLY A 120 10.77 -19.20 0.98
N GLY A 121 10.77 -17.86 1.13
CA GLY A 121 11.79 -17.13 1.89
C GLY A 121 13.12 -16.95 1.15
N ASP A 122 13.20 -17.36 -0.12
CA ASP A 122 14.40 -17.25 -0.94
C ASP A 122 14.50 -15.86 -1.57
N LYS A 123 15.39 -15.02 -1.04
CA LYS A 123 15.62 -13.65 -1.53
C LYS A 123 15.97 -13.61 -3.03
N ALA A 124 16.64 -14.63 -3.57
CA ALA A 124 16.98 -14.66 -5.00
C ALA A 124 15.75 -14.77 -5.92
N LYS A 125 14.60 -15.22 -5.35
CA LYS A 125 13.32 -15.32 -6.04
C LYS A 125 12.37 -14.15 -5.70
N ALA A 126 12.85 -13.16 -4.95
CA ALA A 126 12.03 -12.03 -4.50
C ALA A 126 11.85 -10.99 -5.62
N VAL A 127 11.26 -11.43 -6.72
CA VAL A 127 10.91 -10.62 -7.89
C VAL A 127 9.51 -10.95 -8.40
N TYR A 128 8.94 -10.02 -9.13
CA TYR A 128 7.67 -10.17 -9.86
C TYR A 128 7.71 -9.32 -11.13
N HIS A 129 6.63 -9.32 -11.93
CA HIS A 129 6.58 -8.58 -13.18
C HIS A 129 5.35 -7.70 -13.29
N SER A 130 5.49 -6.58 -13.99
CA SER A 130 4.35 -5.88 -14.56
C SER A 130 3.95 -6.58 -15.85
N VAL A 131 2.68 -6.91 -16.00
CA VAL A 131 2.14 -7.51 -17.21
C VAL A 131 1.03 -6.64 -17.78
N PHE A 132 1.09 -6.40 -19.10
CA PHE A 132 -0.03 -5.84 -19.83
C PHE A 132 -1.01 -6.94 -20.19
N ILE A 133 -2.27 -6.76 -19.86
CA ILE A 133 -3.34 -7.71 -20.07
C ILE A 133 -4.46 -7.13 -20.93
N THR A 134 -5.08 -7.98 -21.71
CA THR A 134 -6.30 -7.70 -22.46
C THR A 134 -7.19 -8.93 -22.47
N ARG A 135 -8.43 -8.82 -22.94
CA ARG A 135 -9.30 -10.00 -23.13
C ARG A 135 -8.76 -10.91 -24.22
N SER A 136 -8.92 -12.20 -24.05
CA SER A 136 -8.44 -13.22 -25.02
C SER A 136 -9.09 -13.11 -26.39
N ASP A 137 -10.32 -12.59 -26.48
CA ASP A 137 -11.08 -12.42 -27.73
C ASP A 137 -10.68 -11.15 -28.53
N ARG A 138 -9.79 -10.29 -28.00
CA ARG A 138 -9.29 -9.09 -28.69
C ARG A 138 -8.19 -9.46 -29.68
N ASN A 139 -8.58 -9.74 -30.92
CA ASN A 139 -7.66 -10.11 -32.00
C ASN A 139 -6.84 -8.91 -32.52
N ASP A 140 -7.24 -7.69 -32.16
CA ASP A 140 -6.61 -6.42 -32.54
C ASP A 140 -5.55 -5.92 -31.51
N ILE A 141 -5.31 -6.66 -30.42
CA ILE A 141 -4.35 -6.29 -29.38
C ILE A 141 -3.53 -7.53 -29.03
N ASN A 142 -2.30 -7.62 -29.53
CA ASN A 142 -1.44 -8.79 -29.38
C ASN A 142 -0.06 -8.47 -28.79
N SER A 143 0.31 -7.19 -28.79
CA SER A 143 1.60 -6.72 -28.31
C SER A 143 1.46 -5.31 -27.69
N LEU A 144 2.56 -4.78 -27.15
CA LEU A 144 2.59 -3.45 -26.58
C LEU A 144 2.37 -2.34 -27.64
N GLU A 145 2.75 -2.61 -28.88
CA GLU A 145 2.57 -1.69 -30.01
C GLU A 145 1.10 -1.47 -30.37
N ASP A 146 0.21 -2.39 -29.99
CA ASP A 146 -1.22 -2.32 -30.29
C ASP A 146 -2.03 -1.50 -29.26
N VAL A 147 -1.39 -0.99 -28.17
CA VAL A 147 -2.11 -0.30 -27.09
C VAL A 147 -2.46 1.16 -27.40
N LYS A 148 -1.84 1.76 -28.41
CA LYS A 148 -2.11 3.14 -28.83
C LYS A 148 -3.58 3.29 -29.22
N ASN A 149 -4.24 4.39 -28.81
CA ASN A 149 -5.67 4.66 -29.02
C ASN A 149 -6.63 3.65 -28.37
N LYS A 150 -6.17 2.88 -27.37
CA LYS A 150 -7.02 1.98 -26.59
C LYS A 150 -7.42 2.63 -25.26
N LYS A 151 -8.43 2.06 -24.60
CA LYS A 151 -8.80 2.41 -23.22
C LYS A 151 -7.87 1.70 -22.26
N MET A 152 -7.13 2.45 -21.46
CA MET A 152 -6.11 1.93 -20.53
C MET A 152 -6.54 2.08 -19.07
N ALA A 153 -6.35 1.04 -18.26
CA ALA A 153 -6.39 1.14 -16.82
C ALA A 153 -4.99 1.01 -16.22
N PHE A 154 -4.52 2.08 -15.61
CA PHE A 154 -3.46 2.05 -14.61
C PHE A 154 -4.05 1.73 -13.24
N VAL A 155 -3.19 1.42 -12.25
CA VAL A 155 -3.66 1.05 -10.91
C VAL A 155 -3.76 2.29 -10.01
N ASP A 156 -2.64 2.94 -9.75
CA ASP A 156 -2.50 4.08 -8.84
C ASP A 156 -1.21 4.83 -9.21
N PRO A 157 -1.14 6.15 -9.09
CA PRO A 157 0.07 6.93 -9.41
C PRO A 157 1.34 6.43 -8.71
N ALA A 158 1.23 5.86 -7.50
CA ALA A 158 2.36 5.30 -6.74
C ALA A 158 2.48 3.77 -6.86
N SER A 159 1.81 3.14 -7.83
CA SER A 159 1.94 1.72 -8.10
C SER A 159 3.15 1.42 -8.97
N THR A 160 4.00 0.49 -8.55
CA THR A 160 5.17 0.05 -9.32
C THR A 160 4.76 -0.62 -10.63
N SER A 161 4.09 -1.78 -10.54
CA SER A 161 3.72 -2.60 -11.70
C SER A 161 2.42 -2.15 -12.38
N GLY A 162 1.65 -1.28 -11.74
CA GLY A 162 0.41 -0.73 -12.31
C GLY A 162 0.55 0.70 -12.83
N ASN A 163 1.71 1.34 -12.69
CA ASN A 163 1.94 2.70 -13.19
C ASN A 163 3.40 2.95 -13.61
N LEU A 164 4.38 2.97 -12.69
CA LEU A 164 5.74 3.39 -13.00
C LEU A 164 6.38 2.55 -14.11
N ILE A 165 6.40 1.22 -13.94
CA ILE A 165 7.02 0.29 -14.89
C ILE A 165 6.29 0.30 -16.25
N PRO A 166 4.94 0.16 -16.31
CA PRO A 166 4.26 0.22 -17.61
C PRO A 166 4.41 1.56 -18.31
N THR A 167 4.47 2.68 -17.59
CA THR A 167 4.80 3.99 -18.15
C THR A 167 6.16 3.94 -18.85
N GLY A 168 7.21 3.47 -18.17
CA GLY A 168 8.53 3.32 -18.76
C GLY A 168 8.57 2.37 -19.96
N MET A 169 7.80 1.28 -19.92
CA MET A 169 7.70 0.33 -21.05
C MET A 169 7.07 0.99 -22.29
N ILE A 170 5.99 1.76 -22.10
CA ILE A 170 5.31 2.46 -23.20
C ILE A 170 6.22 3.55 -23.79
N VAL A 171 6.82 4.40 -22.95
CA VAL A 171 7.75 5.44 -23.39
C VAL A 171 8.89 4.84 -24.24
N LYS A 172 9.42 3.70 -23.81
CA LYS A 172 10.48 2.98 -24.54
C LYS A 172 9.99 2.36 -25.85
N ALA A 173 8.76 1.85 -25.89
CA ALA A 173 8.19 1.21 -27.08
C ALA A 173 7.82 2.24 -28.19
N PHE A 174 7.53 3.49 -27.81
CA PHE A 174 7.07 4.54 -28.72
C PHE A 174 8.01 5.78 -28.72
N PRO A 175 9.28 5.63 -29.06
CA PRO A 175 10.26 6.72 -28.94
C PRO A 175 9.97 7.91 -29.88
N GLY A 176 9.21 7.69 -30.97
CA GLY A 176 8.80 8.73 -31.90
C GLY A 176 7.63 9.59 -31.43
N ASP A 177 6.91 9.18 -30.41
CA ASP A 177 5.76 9.91 -29.90
C ASP A 177 6.13 10.94 -28.81
N HIS A 178 7.40 10.99 -28.40
CA HIS A 178 7.93 11.92 -27.38
C HIS A 178 7.10 11.95 -26.09
N LEU A 179 6.71 10.76 -25.63
CA LEU A 179 5.84 10.59 -24.46
C LEU A 179 6.61 10.83 -23.16
N ASP A 180 5.92 11.47 -22.23
CA ASP A 180 6.28 11.50 -20.82
C ASP A 180 5.17 10.85 -19.97
N ALA A 181 5.38 10.82 -18.66
CA ALA A 181 4.40 10.22 -17.75
C ALA A 181 3.06 10.97 -17.77
N GLU A 182 3.06 12.30 -17.94
CA GLU A 182 1.84 13.11 -17.96
C GLU A 182 1.03 12.86 -19.24
N ALA A 183 1.69 12.79 -20.40
CA ALA A 183 1.05 12.54 -21.69
C ALA A 183 0.27 11.22 -21.74
N LEU A 184 0.72 10.19 -20.99
CA LEU A 184 0.04 8.88 -20.93
C LEU A 184 -1.24 8.89 -20.10
N HIS A 185 -1.50 9.92 -19.31
CA HIS A 185 -2.69 10.02 -18.46
C HIS A 185 -3.73 11.04 -18.97
N VAL A 186 -3.49 11.62 -20.16
CA VAL A 186 -4.44 12.52 -20.82
C VAL A 186 -5.38 11.73 -21.72
N ASN A 187 -6.69 11.90 -21.54
CA ASN A 187 -7.69 11.32 -22.44
C ASN A 187 -7.60 11.93 -23.84
N ASP A 188 -7.90 11.13 -24.86
CA ASP A 188 -7.77 11.50 -26.27
C ASP A 188 -6.34 11.93 -26.67
N GLY A 189 -5.34 11.50 -25.87
CA GLY A 189 -3.91 11.65 -26.16
C GLY A 189 -3.34 10.38 -26.79
N PHE A 190 -2.30 9.79 -26.14
CA PHE A 190 -1.76 8.50 -26.57
C PHE A 190 -2.80 7.37 -26.45
N PHE A 191 -3.55 7.35 -25.35
CA PHE A 191 -4.70 6.47 -25.16
C PHE A 191 -5.99 7.19 -25.52
N GLN A 192 -7.02 6.42 -25.94
CA GLN A 192 -8.39 6.92 -26.05
C GLN A 192 -8.87 7.41 -24.68
N SER A 193 -8.61 6.66 -23.63
CA SER A 193 -8.79 7.08 -22.25
C SER A 193 -7.81 6.37 -21.34
N ALA A 194 -7.37 7.04 -20.28
CA ALA A 194 -6.55 6.47 -19.23
C ALA A 194 -7.20 6.74 -17.87
N ILE A 195 -7.34 5.69 -17.06
CA ILE A 195 -7.93 5.79 -15.72
C ILE A 195 -7.03 5.17 -14.68
N TYR A 196 -7.15 5.62 -13.44
CA TYR A 196 -6.61 4.92 -12.28
C TYR A 196 -7.73 4.12 -11.59
N SER A 197 -7.57 2.79 -11.53
CA SER A 197 -8.57 1.87 -10.98
C SER A 197 -8.52 1.74 -9.45
N GLY A 198 -7.46 2.24 -8.82
CA GLY A 198 -7.21 2.22 -7.39
C GLY A 198 -6.56 0.93 -6.86
N LYS A 199 -6.70 -0.21 -7.55
CA LYS A 199 -6.09 -1.50 -7.18
C LYS A 199 -6.03 -2.46 -8.36
N HIS A 200 -5.07 -3.40 -8.33
CA HIS A 200 -4.86 -4.37 -9.41
C HIS A 200 -6.10 -5.21 -9.72
N GLN A 201 -6.82 -5.67 -8.69
CA GLN A 201 -8.04 -6.45 -8.86
C GLN A 201 -9.11 -5.70 -9.65
N ALA A 202 -9.23 -4.38 -9.43
CA ALA A 202 -10.18 -3.55 -10.18
C ALA A 202 -9.78 -3.41 -11.65
N SER A 203 -8.47 -3.22 -11.95
CA SER A 203 -7.96 -3.21 -13.32
C SER A 203 -8.23 -4.53 -14.05
N ILE A 204 -7.96 -5.68 -13.39
CA ILE A 204 -8.20 -7.01 -13.94
C ILE A 204 -9.69 -7.21 -14.27
N GLN A 205 -10.56 -6.82 -13.33
CA GLN A 205 -12.01 -6.91 -13.53
C GLN A 205 -12.51 -5.99 -14.66
N ALA A 206 -11.94 -4.78 -14.76
CA ALA A 206 -12.31 -3.84 -15.83
C ALA A 206 -11.96 -4.40 -17.23
N VAL A 207 -10.81 -5.07 -17.37
CA VAL A 207 -10.46 -5.79 -18.60
C VAL A 207 -11.42 -6.95 -18.85
N ALA A 208 -11.65 -7.82 -17.86
CA ALA A 208 -12.49 -9.00 -18.01
C ALA A 208 -13.93 -8.64 -18.44
N LYS A 209 -14.48 -7.53 -17.94
CA LYS A 209 -15.80 -7.00 -18.29
C LYS A 209 -15.82 -6.22 -19.61
N GLY A 210 -14.66 -5.82 -20.14
CA GLY A 210 -14.56 -4.99 -21.34
C GLY A 210 -14.80 -3.50 -21.09
N ASP A 211 -14.74 -3.03 -19.84
CA ASP A 211 -14.84 -1.61 -19.49
C ASP A 211 -13.63 -0.83 -20.01
N VAL A 212 -12.45 -1.49 -20.01
CA VAL A 212 -11.21 -1.03 -20.64
C VAL A 212 -10.67 -2.09 -21.58
N ASP A 213 -9.82 -1.67 -22.52
CA ASP A 213 -9.21 -2.56 -23.51
C ASP A 213 -7.97 -3.26 -22.96
N VAL A 214 -7.16 -2.51 -22.20
CA VAL A 214 -5.85 -2.94 -21.69
C VAL A 214 -5.69 -2.48 -20.25
N ALA A 215 -4.96 -3.25 -19.46
CA ALA A 215 -4.50 -2.83 -18.15
C ALA A 215 -3.08 -3.32 -17.89
N ALA A 216 -2.34 -2.61 -17.04
CA ALA A 216 -1.08 -3.07 -16.51
C ALA A 216 -1.23 -3.47 -15.05
N VAL A 217 -0.80 -4.69 -14.70
CA VAL A 217 -1.01 -5.27 -13.37
C VAL A 217 0.18 -6.12 -12.92
N SER A 218 0.24 -6.46 -11.62
CA SER A 218 1.15 -7.47 -11.10
C SER A 218 0.77 -8.86 -11.61
N ASP A 219 1.74 -9.61 -12.15
CA ASP A 219 1.59 -11.00 -12.55
C ASP A 219 1.14 -11.90 -11.39
N GLN A 220 1.63 -11.64 -10.17
CA GLN A 220 1.29 -12.41 -8.97
C GLN A 220 -0.16 -12.14 -8.52
N ILE A 221 -0.63 -10.89 -8.60
CA ILE A 221 -2.03 -10.57 -8.29
C ILE A 221 -2.94 -11.15 -9.37
N LEU A 222 -2.56 -11.06 -10.64
CA LEU A 222 -3.30 -11.70 -11.74
C LEU A 222 -3.44 -13.21 -11.51
N GLN A 223 -2.35 -13.90 -11.15
CA GLN A 223 -2.40 -15.33 -10.83
C GLN A 223 -3.30 -15.61 -9.62
N SER A 224 -3.24 -14.79 -8.58
CA SER A 224 -4.13 -14.91 -7.42
C SER A 224 -5.62 -14.77 -7.80
N GLU A 225 -5.95 -13.86 -8.73
CA GLU A 225 -7.33 -13.70 -9.21
C GLU A 225 -7.80 -14.93 -10.01
N PHE A 226 -6.91 -15.57 -10.76
CA PHE A 226 -7.20 -16.85 -11.44
C PHE A 226 -7.40 -17.99 -10.43
N ASP A 227 -6.50 -18.13 -9.46
CA ASP A 227 -6.53 -19.19 -8.44
C ASP A 227 -7.79 -19.11 -7.55
N ASN A 228 -8.27 -17.91 -7.30
CA ASN A 228 -9.50 -17.66 -6.54
C ASN A 228 -10.78 -17.74 -7.39
N GLY A 229 -10.66 -17.96 -8.70
CA GLY A 229 -11.80 -18.02 -9.62
C GLY A 229 -12.55 -16.70 -9.84
N ASN A 230 -11.93 -15.56 -9.46
CA ASN A 230 -12.50 -14.23 -9.65
C ASN A 230 -12.55 -13.82 -11.12
N VAL A 231 -11.62 -14.35 -11.92
CA VAL A 231 -11.55 -14.19 -13.38
C VAL A 231 -11.08 -15.52 -13.97
N GLN A 232 -11.65 -15.92 -15.13
CA GLN A 232 -11.20 -17.12 -15.80
C GLN A 232 -9.91 -16.85 -16.57
N LYS A 233 -8.91 -17.73 -16.43
CA LYS A 233 -7.62 -17.59 -17.13
C LYS A 233 -7.81 -17.60 -18.66
N ALA A 234 -8.81 -18.30 -19.16
CA ALA A 234 -9.13 -18.37 -20.59
C ALA A 234 -9.62 -17.03 -21.17
N ASP A 235 -10.14 -16.13 -20.32
CA ASP A 235 -10.72 -14.85 -20.76
C ASP A 235 -9.68 -13.74 -20.89
N ILE A 236 -8.47 -13.94 -20.34
CA ILE A 236 -7.41 -12.93 -20.29
C ILE A 236 -6.17 -13.45 -21.00
N LYS A 237 -5.53 -12.60 -21.80
CA LYS A 237 -4.19 -12.85 -22.34
C LYS A 237 -3.21 -11.76 -21.89
N ILE A 238 -1.95 -12.16 -21.69
CA ILE A 238 -0.82 -11.27 -21.46
C ILE A 238 -0.22 -10.91 -22.82
N ILE A 239 -0.05 -9.62 -23.09
CA ILE A 239 0.50 -9.11 -24.35
C ILE A 239 1.93 -8.57 -24.20
N ALA A 240 2.36 -8.23 -22.99
CA ALA A 240 3.72 -7.83 -22.69
C ALA A 240 4.04 -8.07 -21.21
N SER A 241 5.32 -8.26 -20.89
CA SER A 241 5.84 -8.43 -19.54
C SER A 241 7.09 -7.58 -19.35
N SER A 242 7.26 -7.00 -18.18
CA SER A 242 8.45 -6.25 -17.82
C SER A 242 9.65 -7.14 -17.51
N ASP A 243 10.83 -6.53 -17.40
CA ASP A 243 11.94 -7.09 -16.65
C ASP A 243 11.55 -7.36 -15.18
N PRO A 244 12.30 -8.19 -14.44
CA PRO A 244 12.03 -8.47 -13.03
C PRO A 244 12.04 -7.20 -12.18
N ILE A 245 11.04 -7.06 -11.31
CA ILE A 245 10.86 -5.97 -10.36
C ILE A 245 11.15 -6.52 -8.96
N PRO A 246 11.92 -5.82 -8.09
CA PRO A 246 12.06 -6.23 -6.69
C PRO A 246 10.69 -6.34 -6.01
N SER A 247 10.48 -7.43 -5.28
CA SER A 247 9.22 -7.67 -4.56
C SER A 247 8.93 -6.59 -3.53
N GLU A 248 7.67 -6.45 -3.17
CA GLU A 248 7.22 -5.52 -2.14
C GLU A 248 7.93 -5.76 -0.82
N GLY A 249 8.12 -4.67 -0.05
CA GLY A 249 8.83 -4.68 1.22
C GLY A 249 8.02 -4.17 2.39
N MET A 250 8.39 -4.65 3.57
CA MET A 250 8.01 -4.05 4.85
C MET A 250 8.97 -2.91 5.17
N ILE A 251 8.43 -1.71 5.25
CA ILE A 251 9.20 -0.50 5.57
C ILE A 251 8.81 0.08 6.91
N ILE A 252 9.75 0.70 7.56
CA ILE A 252 9.58 1.40 8.84
C ILE A 252 10.24 2.78 8.75
N ARG A 253 9.91 3.68 9.67
CA ARG A 253 10.69 4.92 9.83
C ARG A 253 12.07 4.59 10.39
N ALA A 254 13.11 5.24 9.87
CA ALA A 254 14.49 5.06 10.36
C ALA A 254 14.71 5.58 11.78
N ASP A 255 13.84 6.50 12.26
CA ASP A 255 13.84 7.04 13.63
C ASP A 255 13.15 6.13 14.67
N MET A 256 12.75 4.91 14.29
CA MET A 256 12.19 3.92 15.19
C MET A 256 13.22 3.50 16.24
N ASP A 257 12.75 3.28 17.48
CA ASP A 257 13.58 2.72 18.56
C ASP A 257 14.29 1.43 18.12
N LYS A 258 15.57 1.29 18.44
CA LYS A 258 16.41 0.18 17.95
C LYS A 258 15.93 -1.19 18.45
N ASP A 259 15.49 -1.29 19.70
CA ASP A 259 15.03 -2.55 20.28
C ASP A 259 13.68 -2.95 19.70
N LEU A 260 12.78 -1.97 19.50
CA LEU A 260 11.51 -2.18 18.81
C LEU A 260 11.75 -2.63 17.38
N ARG A 261 12.64 -1.94 16.65
CA ARG A 261 13.01 -2.33 15.26
C ARG A 261 13.53 -3.75 15.21
N ALA A 262 14.43 -4.14 16.12
CA ALA A 262 14.97 -5.49 16.17
C ALA A 262 13.86 -6.54 16.38
N LYS A 263 12.94 -6.30 17.31
CA LYS A 263 11.80 -7.20 17.57
C LYS A 263 10.86 -7.31 16.37
N VAL A 264 10.52 -6.20 15.72
CA VAL A 264 9.66 -6.19 14.53
C VAL A 264 10.33 -6.95 13.37
N THR A 265 11.63 -6.70 13.15
CA THR A 265 12.38 -7.39 12.10
C THR A 265 12.46 -8.90 12.35
N ASP A 266 12.81 -9.30 13.57
CA ASP A 266 12.89 -10.71 13.96
C ASP A 266 11.54 -11.41 13.79
N PHE A 267 10.46 -10.78 14.25
CA PHE A 267 9.10 -11.28 14.06
C PHE A 267 8.77 -11.51 12.59
N LEU A 268 9.02 -10.53 11.72
CA LEU A 268 8.71 -10.65 10.29
C LEU A 268 9.49 -11.78 9.62
N LEU A 269 10.78 -11.91 9.92
CA LEU A 269 11.64 -12.94 9.31
C LEU A 269 11.30 -14.36 9.75
N HIS A 270 10.60 -14.52 10.87
CA HIS A 270 10.14 -15.82 11.39
C HIS A 270 8.62 -16.04 11.21
N TYR A 271 7.90 -15.06 10.66
CA TYR A 271 6.46 -15.16 10.46
C TYR A 271 6.12 -16.15 9.34
N ASP A 272 5.31 -17.16 9.65
CA ASP A 272 5.03 -18.29 8.76
C ASP A 272 3.54 -18.58 8.53
N ASN A 273 2.64 -17.66 8.95
CA ASN A 273 1.20 -17.83 8.79
C ASN A 273 0.80 -17.83 7.31
N GLU A 274 0.43 -19.00 6.79
CA GLU A 274 0.12 -19.21 5.38
C GLU A 274 -1.10 -18.41 4.91
N ASP A 275 -2.09 -18.20 5.78
CA ASP A 275 -3.27 -17.38 5.47
C ASP A 275 -2.88 -15.93 5.20
N TYR A 276 -1.92 -15.38 5.95
CA TYR A 276 -1.41 -14.03 5.70
C TYR A 276 -0.73 -13.94 4.33
N PHE A 277 0.16 -14.88 4.02
CA PHE A 277 0.86 -14.85 2.73
C PHE A 277 -0.06 -15.11 1.55
N THR A 278 -1.08 -15.95 1.71
CA THR A 278 -2.03 -16.25 0.63
C THR A 278 -3.08 -15.14 0.46
N LYS A 279 -3.66 -14.63 1.56
CA LYS A 279 -4.81 -13.71 1.50
C LYS A 279 -4.42 -12.23 1.49
N VAL A 280 -3.32 -11.85 2.14
CA VAL A 280 -2.83 -10.46 2.21
C VAL A 280 -1.75 -10.23 1.15
N ILE A 281 -0.67 -11.02 1.21
CA ILE A 281 0.50 -10.89 0.32
C ILE A 281 0.20 -11.41 -1.09
N LYS A 282 -0.83 -12.25 -1.27
CA LYS A 282 -1.29 -12.84 -2.54
C LYS A 282 -0.29 -13.82 -3.17
N VAL A 283 0.64 -14.37 -2.40
CA VAL A 283 1.62 -15.35 -2.86
C VAL A 283 1.68 -16.52 -1.89
N LYS A 284 1.06 -17.63 -2.29
CA LYS A 284 1.07 -18.88 -1.52
C LYS A 284 2.51 -19.38 -1.34
N GLY A 285 2.85 -19.79 -0.11
CA GLY A 285 4.18 -20.29 0.23
C GLY A 285 5.27 -19.22 0.30
N ALA A 286 4.92 -17.93 0.16
CA ALA A 286 5.87 -16.85 0.41
C ALA A 286 6.25 -16.77 1.90
N ARG A 287 7.39 -16.15 2.17
CA ARG A 287 7.87 -15.74 3.50
C ARG A 287 8.54 -14.38 3.36
N PHE A 288 8.88 -13.78 4.47
CA PHE A 288 9.71 -12.59 4.45
C PHE A 288 11.19 -12.96 4.46
N ALA A 289 11.97 -12.32 3.58
CA ALA A 289 13.42 -12.40 3.54
C ALA A 289 14.05 -11.06 3.95
N PRO A 290 15.28 -11.02 4.48
CA PRO A 290 15.96 -9.79 4.83
C PRO A 290 16.11 -8.87 3.62
N ALA A 291 15.81 -7.58 3.81
CA ALA A 291 15.92 -6.57 2.77
C ALA A 291 16.48 -5.25 3.32
N SER A 292 16.91 -4.41 2.39
CA SER A 292 17.37 -3.06 2.66
C SER A 292 16.98 -2.12 1.52
N LEU A 293 17.12 -0.82 1.72
CA LEU A 293 16.82 0.17 0.68
C LEU A 293 17.68 -0.04 -0.60
N ALA A 294 18.88 -0.63 -0.46
CA ALA A 294 19.76 -0.93 -1.58
C ALA A 294 19.15 -1.91 -2.60
N ASP A 295 18.27 -2.80 -2.15
CA ASP A 295 17.58 -3.77 -3.02
C ASP A 295 16.60 -3.07 -3.99
N TYR A 296 16.20 -1.83 -3.68
CA TYR A 296 15.22 -1.03 -4.44
C TYR A 296 15.87 0.08 -5.28
N LYS A 297 17.21 0.18 -5.25
CA LYS A 297 17.93 1.25 -5.96
C LYS A 297 17.55 1.37 -7.45
N PRO A 298 17.38 0.30 -8.23
CA PRO A 298 17.01 0.44 -9.64
C PRO A 298 15.67 1.16 -9.85
N ILE A 299 14.71 0.97 -8.94
CA ILE A 299 13.39 1.61 -9.01
C ILE A 299 13.45 3.05 -8.50
N ILE A 300 14.26 3.31 -7.47
CA ILE A 300 14.53 4.67 -6.99
C ILE A 300 15.13 5.51 -8.11
N ASP A 301 16.15 4.98 -8.81
CA ASP A 301 16.80 5.66 -9.93
C ASP A 301 15.83 5.89 -11.11
N LEU A 302 14.97 4.92 -11.42
CA LEU A 302 13.93 5.05 -12.45
C LEU A 302 12.89 6.12 -12.09
N ASN A 303 12.41 6.14 -10.85
CA ASN A 303 11.48 7.16 -10.36
C ASN A 303 12.09 8.56 -10.49
N GLU A 304 13.35 8.73 -10.11
CA GLU A 304 14.06 10.01 -10.25
C GLU A 304 14.20 10.44 -11.72
N LEU A 305 14.42 9.49 -12.62
CA LEU A 305 14.54 9.76 -14.06
C LEU A 305 13.21 10.22 -14.67
N LEU A 306 12.10 9.55 -14.33
CA LEU A 306 10.77 9.84 -14.88
C LEU A 306 10.08 11.03 -14.19
N SER A 307 10.64 11.54 -13.09
CA SER A 307 10.13 12.72 -12.36
C SER A 307 10.75 14.04 -12.81
N LYS A 308 11.66 14.01 -13.78
CA LYS A 308 12.34 15.18 -14.38
C LYS A 308 11.63 15.68 -15.61
#